data_33e22457d35d3eff1bf95d1237498bcd
#
_entry.id   33e22457d35d3eff1bf95d1237498bcd
#
_cell.length_a   1.000
_cell.length_b   1.000
_cell.length_c   1.000
_cell.angle_alpha   90.00
_cell.angle_beta   90.00
_cell.angle_gamma   90.00
#
_symmetry.space_group_name_H-M   'P 1'
#
loop_
_entity.id
_entity.type
_entity.pdbx_description
1 polymer ?
#
loop_
_entity_poly.entity_id
_entity_poly.type
_entity_poly.pdbx_seq_one_letter_code
_entity_poly.pdbx_strand_id
1 'polypeptide(L)'
;MNDEYTIDMLIQKILTDDKQYDLSKIITAYEFASKAHEGQKRSSGQPYIIHPLAVSYILLELGMDTDTICAAMLHDVVEDTHTTLEEVKKRFGQDVAMLVDGVTKLNQVPMFNKEEQQAENVRKMMLAMSQDIRVIIIKLADRLHNMRTLEFRPGVKQRNTAHETMNIYCLLYTSPS
;
A
#
# COMPACT_ATOMS: atom_id res chain seq x y z
N MET A 1 14.67 -14.41 -6.40
CA MET A 1 15.14 -14.18 -5.02
C MET A 1 13.89 -14.17 -4.15
N ASN A 2 13.74 -15.12 -3.21
CA ASN A 2 12.68 -15.07 -2.20
C ASN A 2 13.07 -13.99 -1.19
N ASP A 3 12.67 -12.75 -1.42
CA ASP A 3 12.78 -11.71 -0.40
C ASP A 3 11.69 -11.98 0.63
N GLU A 4 12.03 -12.77 1.62
CA GLU A 4 11.15 -13.11 2.73
C GLU A 4 11.18 -11.95 3.73
N TYR A 5 10.36 -10.91 3.47
CA TYR A 5 10.22 -9.79 4.40
C TYR A 5 9.67 -10.27 5.73
N THR A 6 10.41 -10.02 6.81
CA THR A 6 10.00 -10.35 8.18
C THR A 6 9.87 -9.07 9.01
N ILE A 7 9.07 -9.15 10.08
CA ILE A 7 8.93 -8.01 11.01
C ILE A 7 10.28 -7.71 11.67
N ASP A 8 11.11 -8.71 11.94
CA ASP A 8 12.44 -8.53 12.53
C ASP A 8 13.35 -7.71 11.60
N MET A 9 13.29 -7.94 10.28
CA MET A 9 14.03 -7.12 9.30
C MET A 9 13.59 -5.67 9.34
N LEU A 10 12.26 -5.41 9.41
CA LEU A 10 11.73 -4.05 9.50
C LEU A 10 12.20 -3.37 10.80
N ILE A 11 12.13 -4.06 11.94
CA ILE A 11 12.59 -3.58 13.25
C ILE A 11 14.09 -3.25 13.21
N GLN A 12 14.90 -4.16 12.70
CA GLN A 12 16.36 -3.96 12.59
C GLN A 12 16.68 -2.73 11.71
N LYS A 13 15.99 -2.57 10.60
CA LYS A 13 16.16 -1.42 9.72
C LYS A 13 15.81 -0.11 10.42
N ILE A 14 14.69 -0.08 11.18
CA ILE A 14 14.28 1.08 11.97
C ILE A 14 15.33 1.44 13.04
N LEU A 15 15.84 0.44 13.75
CA LEU A 15 16.83 0.64 14.81
C LEU A 15 18.21 1.13 14.30
N THR A 16 18.51 0.89 13.04
CA THR A 16 19.75 1.34 12.39
C THR A 16 19.60 2.61 11.56
N ASP A 17 18.40 3.16 11.47
CA ASP A 17 18.12 4.40 10.76
C ASP A 17 18.37 5.61 11.67
N ASP A 18 18.86 6.71 11.10
CA ASP A 18 19.11 7.97 11.84
C ASP A 18 17.81 8.72 12.16
N LYS A 19 16.69 8.36 11.53
CA LYS A 19 15.37 8.94 11.80
C LYS A 19 14.74 8.34 13.05
N GLN A 20 14.00 9.17 13.76
CA GLN A 20 13.18 8.71 14.88
C GLN A 20 11.83 8.20 14.38
N TYR A 21 11.58 6.92 14.60
CA TYR A 21 10.31 6.27 14.31
C TYR A 21 9.60 5.86 15.61
N ASP A 22 8.28 5.93 15.63
CA ASP A 22 7.48 5.31 16.68
C ASP A 22 7.38 3.79 16.43
N LEU A 23 8.39 3.06 16.89
CA LEU A 23 8.48 1.61 16.72
C LEU A 23 7.28 0.89 17.36
N SER A 24 6.77 1.38 18.49
CA SER A 24 5.61 0.79 19.18
C SER A 24 4.36 0.87 18.29
N LYS A 25 4.13 2.03 17.66
CA LYS A 25 3.01 2.23 16.73
C LYS A 25 3.11 1.33 15.51
N ILE A 26 4.31 1.16 14.95
CA ILE A 26 4.56 0.31 13.77
C ILE A 26 4.33 -1.17 14.12
N ILE A 27 4.82 -1.65 15.27
CA ILE A 27 4.59 -3.03 15.73
C ILE A 27 3.10 -3.27 15.95
N THR A 28 2.39 -2.33 16.59
CA THR A 28 0.94 -2.41 16.80
C THR A 28 0.18 -2.49 15.48
N ALA A 29 0.61 -1.73 14.45
CA ALA A 29 0.02 -1.78 13.12
C ALA A 29 0.25 -3.14 12.43
N TYR A 30 1.45 -3.71 12.57
CA TYR A 30 1.76 -5.06 12.08
C TYR A 30 0.90 -6.13 12.75
N GLU A 31 0.81 -6.13 14.09
CA GLU A 31 0.00 -7.11 14.84
C GLU A 31 -1.47 -7.01 14.45
N PHE A 32 -1.97 -5.79 14.30
CA PHE A 32 -3.35 -5.54 13.89
C PHE A 32 -3.61 -6.06 12.47
N ALA A 33 -2.76 -5.73 11.50
CA ALA A 33 -2.88 -6.21 10.12
C ALA A 33 -2.74 -7.73 10.02
N SER A 34 -1.77 -8.31 10.76
CA SER A 34 -1.54 -9.76 10.81
C SER A 34 -2.78 -10.51 11.30
N LYS A 35 -3.42 -10.00 12.35
CA LYS A 35 -4.67 -10.57 12.88
C LYS A 35 -5.84 -10.38 11.92
N ALA A 36 -5.96 -9.22 11.30
CA ALA A 36 -7.05 -8.93 10.35
C ALA A 36 -6.99 -9.84 9.10
N HIS A 37 -5.77 -10.15 8.62
CA HIS A 37 -5.53 -11.03 7.47
C HIS A 37 -5.27 -12.50 7.87
N GLU A 38 -5.60 -12.90 9.10
CA GLU A 38 -5.37 -14.27 9.56
C GLU A 38 -6.06 -15.30 8.64
N GLY A 39 -5.31 -16.32 8.21
CA GLY A 39 -5.80 -17.35 7.29
C GLY A 39 -5.81 -16.94 5.80
N GLN A 40 -5.64 -15.67 5.46
CA GLN A 40 -5.54 -15.22 4.07
C GLN A 40 -4.17 -15.53 3.48
N LYS A 41 -4.14 -15.92 2.19
CA LYS A 41 -2.93 -16.25 1.45
C LYS A 41 -2.85 -15.50 0.13
N ARG A 42 -1.65 -15.15 -0.27
CA ARG A 42 -1.35 -14.65 -1.61
C ARG A 42 -1.36 -15.77 -2.66
N SER A 43 -1.32 -15.39 -3.95
CA SER A 43 -1.21 -16.36 -5.05
C SER A 43 0.06 -17.21 -4.99
N SER A 44 1.11 -16.76 -4.29
CA SER A 44 2.33 -17.51 -4.00
C SER A 44 2.15 -18.60 -2.93
N GLY A 45 1.01 -18.63 -2.23
CA GLY A 45 0.76 -19.51 -1.07
C GLY A 45 1.25 -18.96 0.27
N GLN A 46 2.00 -17.86 0.27
CA GLN A 46 2.51 -17.21 1.48
C GLN A 46 1.36 -16.49 2.25
N PRO A 47 1.51 -16.28 3.59
CA PRO A 47 0.58 -15.46 4.37
C PRO A 47 0.43 -14.06 3.78
N TYR A 48 -0.80 -13.52 3.81
CA TYR A 48 -1.08 -12.21 3.18
C TYR A 48 -0.26 -11.07 3.78
N ILE A 49 0.00 -11.11 5.09
CA ILE A 49 0.74 -10.07 5.83
C ILE A 49 2.13 -9.75 5.26
N ILE A 50 2.75 -10.67 4.51
CA ILE A 50 4.05 -10.44 3.86
C ILE A 50 3.97 -9.27 2.86
N HIS A 51 2.80 -9.06 2.22
CA HIS A 51 2.64 -7.97 1.27
C HIS A 51 2.67 -6.58 1.94
N PRO A 52 1.77 -6.23 2.88
CA PRO A 52 1.83 -4.93 3.54
C PRO A 52 3.15 -4.71 4.29
N LEU A 53 3.76 -5.77 4.82
CA LEU A 53 5.09 -5.69 5.43
C LEU A 53 6.17 -5.29 4.41
N ALA A 54 6.17 -5.89 3.21
CA ALA A 54 7.09 -5.53 2.13
C ALA A 54 6.88 -4.09 1.64
N VAL A 55 5.61 -3.64 1.50
CA VAL A 55 5.29 -2.25 1.13
C VAL A 55 5.81 -1.28 2.19
N SER A 56 5.61 -1.59 3.47
CA SER A 56 6.13 -0.80 4.60
C SER A 56 7.66 -0.73 4.60
N TYR A 57 8.34 -1.83 4.27
CA TYR A 57 9.79 -1.86 4.16
C TYR A 57 10.31 -0.96 3.03
N ILE A 58 9.67 -1.01 1.85
CA ILE A 58 10.00 -0.12 0.72
C ILE A 58 9.86 1.35 1.14
N LEU A 59 8.80 1.70 1.86
CA LEU A 59 8.57 3.08 2.33
C LEU A 59 9.57 3.51 3.41
N LEU A 60 10.00 2.59 4.25
CA LEU A 60 11.08 2.83 5.21
C LEU A 60 12.40 3.13 4.50
N GLU A 61 12.74 2.37 3.43
CA GLU A 61 13.93 2.64 2.60
C GLU A 61 13.87 4.01 1.91
N LEU A 62 12.67 4.49 1.56
CA LEU A 62 12.44 5.83 1.03
C LEU A 62 12.45 6.91 2.13
N GLY A 63 12.66 6.53 3.39
CA GLY A 63 12.72 7.45 4.52
C GLY A 63 11.37 8.11 4.84
N MET A 64 10.24 7.44 4.58
CA MET A 64 8.92 7.94 4.92
C MET A 64 8.68 7.95 6.43
N ASP A 65 7.73 8.74 6.90
CA ASP A 65 7.41 8.89 8.32
C ASP A 65 6.66 7.67 8.91
N THR A 66 6.55 7.63 10.23
CA THR A 66 5.86 6.57 10.98
C THR A 66 4.43 6.36 10.50
N ASP A 67 3.67 7.43 10.26
CA ASP A 67 2.26 7.34 9.88
C ASP A 67 2.09 6.76 8.48
N THR A 68 3.00 7.10 7.56
CA THR A 68 3.04 6.50 6.22
C THR A 68 3.35 5.00 6.28
N ILE A 69 4.31 4.58 7.12
CA ILE A 69 4.66 3.17 7.31
C ILE A 69 3.48 2.41 7.92
N CYS A 70 2.82 2.97 8.95
CA CYS A 70 1.62 2.39 9.53
C CYS A 70 0.46 2.30 8.53
N ALA A 71 0.23 3.35 7.74
CA ALA A 71 -0.81 3.34 6.71
C ALA A 71 -0.54 2.28 5.63
N ALA A 72 0.72 2.09 5.25
CA ALA A 72 1.11 1.01 4.34
C ALA A 72 0.88 -0.38 4.92
N MET A 73 1.13 -0.56 6.21
CA MET A 73 0.85 -1.82 6.91
C MET A 73 -0.65 -2.13 6.93
N LEU A 74 -1.50 -1.09 6.93
CA LEU A 74 -2.95 -1.16 7.11
C LEU A 74 -3.74 -0.93 5.81
N HIS A 75 -3.08 -0.69 4.65
CA HIS A 75 -3.75 -0.20 3.46
C HIS A 75 -4.84 -1.13 2.91
N ASP A 76 -4.67 -2.44 3.08
CA ASP A 76 -5.63 -3.45 2.60
C ASP A 76 -6.63 -3.93 3.67
N VAL A 77 -6.44 -3.57 4.97
CA VAL A 77 -7.30 -4.12 6.03
C VAL A 77 -8.75 -3.67 5.92
N VAL A 78 -9.00 -2.43 5.46
CA VAL A 78 -10.35 -1.88 5.30
C VAL A 78 -11.03 -2.46 4.05
N GLU A 79 -10.26 -2.81 3.03
CA GLU A 79 -10.76 -3.33 1.75
C GLU A 79 -11.01 -4.84 1.79
N ASP A 80 -10.07 -5.58 2.38
CA ASP A 80 -10.00 -7.04 2.30
C ASP A 80 -10.45 -7.76 3.58
N THR A 81 -10.83 -7.01 4.63
CA THR A 81 -11.27 -7.59 5.91
C THR A 81 -12.55 -6.93 6.46
N HIS A 82 -12.99 -7.31 7.63
CA HIS A 82 -14.12 -6.70 8.33
C HIS A 82 -13.74 -5.43 9.12
N THR A 83 -12.50 -4.98 9.02
CA THR A 83 -12.01 -3.78 9.73
C THR A 83 -12.62 -2.52 9.14
N THR A 84 -13.11 -1.64 10.00
CA THR A 84 -13.67 -0.35 9.60
C THR A 84 -12.63 0.76 9.67
N LEU A 85 -12.82 1.80 8.85
CA LEU A 85 -11.96 2.99 8.90
C LEU A 85 -11.99 3.69 10.28
N GLU A 86 -13.14 3.64 10.98
CA GLU A 86 -13.28 4.17 12.32
C GLU A 86 -12.43 3.41 13.36
N GLU A 87 -12.28 2.10 13.20
CA GLU A 87 -11.38 1.31 14.05
C GLU A 87 -9.91 1.69 13.82
N VAL A 88 -9.52 1.88 12.55
CA VAL A 88 -8.17 2.35 12.21
C VAL A 88 -7.94 3.74 12.81
N LYS A 89 -8.88 4.67 12.66
CA LYS A 89 -8.80 6.02 13.23
C LYS A 89 -8.66 6.01 14.75
N LYS A 90 -9.45 5.20 15.44
CA LYS A 90 -9.44 5.09 16.90
C LYS A 90 -8.11 4.57 17.45
N ARG A 91 -7.47 3.64 16.71
CA ARG A 91 -6.24 2.97 17.17
C ARG A 91 -4.97 3.68 16.73
N PHE A 92 -4.95 4.22 15.51
CA PHE A 92 -3.73 4.73 14.88
C PHE A 92 -3.75 6.24 14.62
N GLY A 93 -4.90 6.89 14.84
CA GLY A 93 -5.05 8.33 14.68
C GLY A 93 -5.63 8.75 13.33
N GLN A 94 -5.93 10.05 13.23
CA GLN A 94 -6.60 10.64 12.06
C GLN A 94 -5.73 10.56 10.81
N ASP A 95 -4.42 10.81 10.92
CA ASP A 95 -3.50 10.88 9.77
C ASP A 95 -3.35 9.51 9.11
N VAL A 96 -3.14 8.45 9.90
CA VAL A 96 -3.09 7.06 9.38
C VAL A 96 -4.41 6.69 8.70
N ALA A 97 -5.56 6.99 9.33
CA ALA A 97 -6.86 6.69 8.76
C ALA A 97 -7.12 7.44 7.45
N MET A 98 -6.70 8.71 7.36
CA MET A 98 -6.81 9.52 6.14
C MET A 98 -5.98 8.93 5.00
N LEU A 99 -4.75 8.48 5.29
CA LEU A 99 -3.89 7.84 4.29
C LEU A 99 -4.48 6.51 3.80
N VAL A 100 -4.97 5.67 4.73
CA VAL A 100 -5.64 4.39 4.38
C VAL A 100 -6.88 4.63 3.53
N ASP A 101 -7.75 5.57 3.92
CA ASP A 101 -8.96 5.95 3.14
C ASP A 101 -8.59 6.45 1.73
N GLY A 102 -7.54 7.27 1.63
CA GLY A 102 -7.04 7.77 0.36
C GLY A 102 -6.58 6.65 -0.57
N VAL A 103 -5.80 5.69 -0.06
CA VAL A 103 -5.33 4.52 -0.83
C VAL A 103 -6.51 3.64 -1.26
N THR A 104 -7.47 3.35 -0.36
CA THR A 104 -8.66 2.57 -0.64
C THR A 104 -9.50 3.22 -1.76
N LYS A 105 -9.73 4.54 -1.70
CA LYS A 105 -10.47 5.27 -2.74
C LYS A 105 -9.79 5.24 -4.12
N LEU A 106 -8.46 5.21 -4.15
CA LEU A 106 -7.72 5.03 -5.40
C LEU A 106 -7.89 3.63 -6.01
N ASN A 107 -8.17 2.61 -5.18
CA ASN A 107 -8.38 1.23 -5.63
C ASN A 107 -9.76 1.00 -6.25
N GLN A 108 -10.78 1.73 -5.80
CA GLN A 108 -12.20 1.53 -6.15
C GLN A 108 -12.61 2.16 -7.49
N VAL A 109 -11.79 2.11 -8.53
CA VAL A 109 -12.16 2.65 -9.85
C VAL A 109 -12.81 1.56 -10.71
N PRO A 110 -14.12 1.63 -11.05
CA PRO A 110 -14.76 0.66 -11.94
C PRO A 110 -14.22 0.76 -13.37
N MET A 111 -13.95 -0.38 -13.99
CA MET A 111 -13.41 -0.45 -15.34
C MET A 111 -14.54 -0.56 -16.38
N PHE A 112 -15.06 0.54 -16.94
CA PHE A 112 -16.12 0.45 -17.96
C PHE A 112 -15.79 1.01 -19.35
N ASN A 113 -14.82 1.91 -19.51
CA ASN A 113 -14.40 2.40 -20.84
C ASN A 113 -12.98 2.96 -20.78
N LYS A 114 -12.11 2.63 -21.77
CA LYS A 114 -10.68 2.96 -21.68
C LYS A 114 -10.36 4.46 -21.61
N GLU A 115 -11.08 5.30 -22.36
CA GLU A 115 -10.80 6.74 -22.44
C GLU A 115 -11.41 7.53 -21.27
N GLU A 116 -12.67 7.28 -20.94
CA GLU A 116 -13.35 7.89 -19.79
C GLU A 116 -12.71 7.48 -18.46
N GLN A 117 -12.26 6.23 -18.38
CA GLN A 117 -11.55 5.69 -17.25
C GLN A 117 -10.20 6.34 -17.02
N GLN A 118 -9.45 6.64 -18.10
CA GLN A 118 -8.15 7.30 -17.98
C GLN A 118 -8.30 8.71 -17.41
N ALA A 119 -9.29 9.48 -17.87
CA ALA A 119 -9.60 10.81 -17.35
C ALA A 119 -10.04 10.78 -15.87
N GLU A 120 -10.89 9.82 -15.47
CA GLU A 120 -11.34 9.69 -14.08
C GLU A 120 -10.21 9.22 -13.15
N ASN A 121 -9.31 8.36 -13.62
CA ASN A 121 -8.12 7.96 -12.87
C ASN A 121 -7.17 9.16 -12.64
N VAL A 122 -6.93 9.98 -13.66
CA VAL A 122 -6.15 11.24 -13.53
C VAL A 122 -6.80 12.13 -12.46
N ARG A 123 -8.10 12.36 -12.57
CA ARG A 123 -8.82 13.21 -11.63
C ARG A 123 -8.71 12.71 -10.19
N LYS A 124 -8.88 11.40 -9.94
CA LYS A 124 -8.76 10.81 -8.60
C LYS A 124 -7.35 10.89 -8.07
N MET A 125 -6.36 10.65 -8.91
CA MET A 125 -4.96 10.83 -8.52
C MET A 125 -4.64 12.28 -8.17
N MET A 126 -5.09 13.25 -8.96
CA MET A 126 -4.91 14.67 -8.66
C MET A 126 -5.61 15.08 -7.37
N LEU A 127 -6.81 14.58 -7.12
CA LEU A 127 -7.53 14.79 -5.87
C LEU A 127 -6.78 14.19 -4.67
N ALA A 128 -6.27 12.97 -4.79
CA ALA A 128 -5.49 12.34 -3.74
C ALA A 128 -4.18 13.09 -3.47
N MET A 129 -3.46 13.51 -4.53
CA MET A 129 -2.24 14.32 -4.42
C MET A 129 -2.49 15.68 -3.76
N SER A 130 -3.64 16.30 -4.04
CA SER A 130 -4.02 17.59 -3.42
C SER A 130 -4.35 17.47 -1.93
N GLN A 131 -4.74 16.28 -1.47
CA GLN A 131 -4.98 16.01 -0.06
C GLN A 131 -3.69 15.65 0.67
N ASP A 132 -2.98 14.63 0.19
CA ASP A 132 -1.70 14.21 0.75
C ASP A 132 -0.93 13.35 -0.27
N ILE A 133 0.26 13.81 -0.65
CA ILE A 133 1.14 13.11 -1.61
C ILE A 133 1.53 11.71 -1.14
N ARG A 134 1.55 11.46 0.18
CA ARG A 134 1.91 10.17 0.76
C ARG A 134 0.97 9.05 0.28
N VAL A 135 -0.30 9.35 -0.02
CA VAL A 135 -1.26 8.39 -0.58
C VAL A 135 -0.75 7.79 -1.89
N ILE A 136 -0.22 8.65 -2.79
CA ILE A 136 0.35 8.19 -4.07
C ILE A 136 1.63 7.40 -3.85
N ILE A 137 2.48 7.83 -2.91
CA ILE A 137 3.75 7.14 -2.59
C ILE A 137 3.46 5.72 -2.07
N ILE A 138 2.48 5.57 -1.16
CA ILE A 138 2.03 4.24 -0.69
C ILE A 138 1.54 3.40 -1.87
N LYS A 139 0.72 3.98 -2.75
CA LYS A 139 0.19 3.27 -3.92
C LYS A 139 1.28 2.81 -4.88
N LEU A 140 2.31 3.63 -5.10
CA LEU A 140 3.46 3.27 -5.93
C LEU A 140 4.29 2.15 -5.30
N ALA A 141 4.50 2.17 -3.99
CA ALA A 141 5.19 1.10 -3.26
C ALA A 141 4.40 -0.22 -3.31
N ASP A 142 3.07 -0.18 -3.15
CA ASP A 142 2.18 -1.33 -3.36
C ASP A 142 2.35 -1.92 -4.76
N ARG A 143 2.27 -1.07 -5.79
CA ARG A 143 2.45 -1.51 -7.18
C ARG A 143 3.84 -2.08 -7.45
N LEU A 144 4.88 -1.46 -6.91
CA LEU A 144 6.25 -1.98 -7.03
C LEU A 144 6.37 -3.40 -6.47
N HIS A 145 5.83 -3.65 -5.27
CA HIS A 145 5.85 -4.99 -4.70
C HIS A 145 4.98 -5.98 -5.51
N ASN A 146 3.81 -5.56 -5.99
CA ASN A 146 2.96 -6.39 -6.85
C ASN A 146 3.66 -6.76 -8.17
N MET A 147 4.47 -5.87 -8.75
CA MET A 147 5.29 -6.16 -9.93
C MET A 147 6.44 -7.11 -9.63
N ARG A 148 7.12 -6.96 -8.49
CA ARG A 148 8.19 -7.88 -8.05
C ARG A 148 7.70 -9.31 -7.81
N THR A 149 6.42 -9.48 -7.48
CA THR A 149 5.79 -10.78 -7.21
C THR A 149 4.86 -11.24 -8.34
N LEU A 150 4.99 -10.65 -9.53
CA LEU A 150 4.07 -10.86 -10.66
C LEU A 150 4.10 -12.31 -11.17
N GLU A 151 5.24 -12.97 -11.11
CA GLU A 151 5.46 -14.35 -11.57
C GLU A 151 4.54 -15.38 -10.88
N PHE A 152 4.12 -15.11 -9.65
CA PHE A 152 3.21 -15.98 -8.89
C PHE A 152 1.73 -15.81 -9.24
N ARG A 153 1.37 -14.85 -10.10
CA ARG A 153 -0.01 -14.59 -10.49
C ARG A 153 -0.39 -15.36 -11.77
N PRO A 154 -1.65 -15.80 -11.93
CA PRO A 154 -2.13 -16.36 -13.20
C PRO A 154 -1.94 -15.36 -14.35
N GLY A 155 -1.62 -15.85 -15.57
CA GLY A 155 -1.22 -15.02 -16.71
C GLY A 155 -2.20 -13.88 -17.08
N VAL A 156 -3.53 -14.09 -16.92
CA VAL A 156 -4.52 -13.01 -17.11
C VAL A 156 -4.35 -11.92 -16.07
N LYS A 157 -4.14 -12.29 -14.79
CA LYS A 157 -3.90 -11.33 -13.70
C LYS A 157 -2.54 -10.63 -13.85
N GLN A 158 -1.52 -11.32 -14.40
CA GLN A 158 -0.23 -10.68 -14.69
C GLN A 158 -0.39 -9.51 -15.66
N ARG A 159 -1.09 -9.74 -16.79
CA ARG A 159 -1.33 -8.68 -17.79
C ARG A 159 -2.12 -7.51 -17.22
N ASN A 160 -3.17 -7.78 -16.44
CA ASN A 160 -3.96 -6.72 -15.82
C ASN A 160 -3.13 -5.88 -14.84
N THR A 161 -2.36 -6.52 -13.96
CA THR A 161 -1.48 -5.82 -13.01
C THR A 161 -0.42 -4.99 -13.71
N ALA A 162 0.23 -5.52 -14.76
CA ALA A 162 1.20 -4.78 -15.56
C ALA A 162 0.56 -3.58 -16.25
N HIS A 163 -0.62 -3.75 -16.85
CA HIS A 163 -1.34 -2.69 -17.55
C HIS A 163 -1.79 -1.57 -16.59
N GLU A 164 -2.32 -1.92 -15.42
CA GLU A 164 -2.69 -0.96 -14.39
C GLU A 164 -1.48 -0.18 -13.88
N THR A 165 -0.34 -0.87 -13.67
CA THR A 165 0.91 -0.23 -13.25
C THR A 165 1.40 0.77 -14.29
N MET A 166 1.42 0.38 -15.58
CA MET A 166 1.79 1.27 -16.68
C MET A 166 0.89 2.48 -16.74
N ASN A 167 -0.43 2.32 -16.58
CA ASN A 167 -1.36 3.44 -16.58
C ASN A 167 -1.07 4.44 -15.46
N ILE A 168 -0.78 3.97 -14.23
CA ILE A 168 -0.44 4.84 -13.10
C ILE A 168 0.85 5.63 -13.39
N TYR A 169 1.91 4.95 -13.86
CA TYR A 169 3.17 5.62 -14.18
C TYR A 169 3.03 6.59 -15.36
N CYS A 170 2.30 6.22 -16.43
CA CYS A 170 2.02 7.12 -17.56
C CYS A 170 1.30 8.39 -17.08
N LEU A 171 0.30 8.26 -16.19
CA LEU A 171 -0.44 9.40 -15.67
C LEU A 171 0.45 10.36 -14.87
N LEU A 172 1.32 9.82 -14.01
CA LEU A 172 2.26 10.63 -13.23
C LEU A 172 3.26 11.35 -14.10
N TYR A 173 3.73 10.71 -15.19
CA TYR A 173 4.74 11.26 -16.08
C TYR A 173 4.16 12.29 -17.06
N THR A 174 2.89 12.16 -17.47
CA THR A 174 2.22 13.02 -18.44
C THR A 174 1.38 14.12 -17.82
N SER A 175 1.25 14.18 -16.48
CA SER A 175 0.59 15.29 -15.81
C SER A 175 1.35 16.58 -16.09
N PRO A 176 0.70 17.63 -16.63
CA PRO A 176 1.35 18.92 -16.82
C PRO A 176 1.74 19.48 -15.44
N SER A 177 3.00 19.83 -15.31
CA SER A 177 3.58 20.54 -14.16
C SER A 177 3.01 21.95 -13.99
#